data_3c612170ef3c83b848918bc885324458
#
_entry.id   3c612170ef3c83b848918bc885324458
#
_cell.length_a   1.000
_cell.length_b   1.000
_cell.length_c   1.000
_cell.angle_alpha   90.00
_cell.angle_beta   90.00
_cell.angle_gamma   90.00
#
_symmetry.space_group_name_H-M   'P 1'
#
loop_
_entity.id
_entity.type
_entity.pdbx_description
1 polymer ?
#
loop_
_entity_poly.entity_id
_entity_poly.type
_entity_poly.pdbx_seq_one_letter_code
_entity_poly.pdbx_strand_id
1 'polypeptide(L)'
;MEKFIEIIDTYLLNYSTYKKGKVVFECDYGELIFNKRDNDTLTLFGIYIRPEYRQQRLCENILHYLIDKSENEFNYLCVQDVLSKILYEYLLRFNYKGKKFNNTKKGFIYKLK
;
A
#
# COMPACT_ATOMS: atom_id res chain seq x y z
N MET A 1 7.65 -6.68 -10.75
CA MET A 1 6.91 -5.44 -10.47
C MET A 1 5.64 -5.25 -11.30
N GLU A 2 5.65 -5.69 -12.54
CA GLU A 2 4.49 -5.55 -13.44
C GLU A 2 3.19 -6.12 -12.88
N LYS A 3 3.24 -7.28 -12.22
CA LYS A 3 2.04 -7.89 -11.63
C LYS A 3 1.44 -7.05 -10.52
N PHE A 4 2.29 -6.43 -9.72
CA PHE A 4 1.81 -5.54 -8.64
C PHE A 4 1.24 -4.24 -9.23
N ILE A 5 1.81 -3.73 -10.31
CA ILE A 5 1.28 -2.57 -11.03
C ILE A 5 -0.13 -2.89 -11.55
N GLU A 6 -0.32 -4.06 -12.16
CA GLU A 6 -1.63 -4.50 -12.64
C GLU A 6 -2.66 -4.55 -11.50
N ILE A 7 -2.27 -5.10 -10.35
CA ILE A 7 -3.12 -5.18 -9.17
C ILE A 7 -3.54 -3.79 -8.71
N ILE A 8 -2.58 -2.90 -8.57
CA ILE A 8 -2.84 -1.53 -8.09
C ILE A 8 -3.74 -0.79 -9.07
N ASP A 9 -3.43 -0.86 -10.35
CA ASP A 9 -4.23 -0.20 -11.39
C ASP A 9 -5.66 -0.72 -11.41
N THR A 10 -5.83 -2.04 -11.30
CA THR A 10 -7.15 -2.66 -11.28
C THR A 10 -7.95 -2.20 -10.05
N TYR A 11 -7.32 -2.18 -8.89
CA TYR A 11 -8.00 -1.76 -7.67
C TYR A 11 -8.43 -0.30 -7.74
N LEU A 12 -7.53 0.58 -8.16
CA LEU A 12 -7.83 2.02 -8.24
C LEU A 12 -8.89 2.32 -9.30
N LEU A 13 -8.79 1.69 -10.47
CA LEU A 13 -9.76 1.89 -11.55
C LEU A 13 -11.18 1.48 -11.14
N ASN A 14 -11.30 0.42 -10.38
CA ASN A 14 -12.59 -0.14 -9.97
C ASN A 14 -12.94 0.18 -8.51
N TYR A 15 -12.28 1.15 -7.92
CA TYR A 15 -12.40 1.43 -6.49
C TYR A 15 -13.85 1.63 -6.06
N SER A 16 -14.63 2.37 -6.82
CA SER A 16 -16.03 2.68 -6.49
C SER A 16 -16.95 1.46 -6.53
N THR A 17 -16.55 0.39 -7.22
CA THR A 17 -17.35 -0.83 -7.35
C THR A 17 -17.19 -1.79 -6.18
N TYR A 18 -16.10 -1.68 -5.42
CA TYR A 18 -15.86 -2.57 -4.28
C TYR A 18 -16.69 -2.16 -3.08
N LYS A 19 -17.20 -3.16 -2.37
CA LYS A 19 -17.87 -2.96 -1.08
C LYS A 19 -16.83 -2.68 -0.02
N LYS A 20 -17.24 -2.01 1.06
CA LYS A 20 -16.35 -1.79 2.21
C LYS A 20 -15.85 -3.12 2.75
N GLY A 21 -14.58 -3.17 3.09
CA GLY A 21 -13.92 -4.36 3.61
C GLY A 21 -12.66 -4.70 2.84
N LYS A 22 -12.14 -5.90 3.12
CA LYS A 22 -10.87 -6.36 2.56
C LYS A 22 -11.06 -6.85 1.13
N VAL A 23 -10.11 -6.47 0.28
CA VAL A 23 -10.01 -6.93 -1.10
C VAL A 23 -8.62 -7.52 -1.27
N VAL A 24 -8.54 -8.81 -1.59
CA VAL A 24 -7.28 -9.55 -1.67
C VAL A 24 -6.92 -9.82 -3.12
N PHE A 25 -5.70 -9.45 -3.49
CA PHE A 25 -5.14 -9.75 -4.81
C PHE A 25 -3.88 -10.60 -4.64
N GLU A 26 -3.81 -11.70 -5.38
CA GLU A 26 -2.66 -12.59 -5.37
C GLU A 26 -1.99 -12.63 -6.74
N CYS A 27 -0.67 -12.82 -6.74
CA CYS A 27 0.11 -13.09 -7.94
C CYS A 27 1.29 -14.00 -7.58
N ASP A 28 2.10 -14.35 -8.58
CA ASP A 28 3.23 -15.26 -8.38
C ASP A 28 4.25 -14.73 -7.38
N TYR A 29 4.34 -13.42 -7.21
CA TYR A 29 5.34 -12.78 -6.34
C TYR A 29 4.86 -12.55 -4.91
N GLY A 30 3.57 -12.66 -4.67
CA GLY A 30 2.99 -12.42 -3.36
C GLY A 30 1.56 -11.93 -3.43
N GLU A 31 1.15 -11.12 -2.45
CA GLU A 31 -0.21 -10.60 -2.44
C GLU A 31 -0.27 -9.18 -1.89
N LEU A 32 -1.29 -8.45 -2.30
CA LEU A 32 -1.67 -7.17 -1.72
C LEU A 32 -3.09 -7.28 -1.19
N ILE A 33 -3.30 -6.79 0.02
CA ILE A 33 -4.62 -6.76 0.65
C ILE A 33 -4.96 -5.29 0.91
N PHE A 34 -6.02 -4.81 0.27
CA PHE A 34 -6.56 -3.49 0.51
C PHE A 34 -7.74 -3.58 1.45
N ASN A 35 -8.01 -2.50 2.16
CA ASN A 35 -9.20 -2.41 3.01
C ASN A 35 -9.98 -1.18 2.57
N LYS A 36 -11.02 -1.40 1.80
CA LYS A 36 -11.85 -0.30 1.34
C LYS A 36 -12.67 0.26 2.49
N ARG A 37 -12.55 1.55 2.74
CA ARG A 37 -13.30 2.25 3.79
C ARG A 37 -14.09 3.44 3.22
N ASP A 38 -13.39 4.52 2.87
CA ASP A 38 -14.02 5.73 2.36
C ASP A 38 -13.27 6.23 1.12
N ASN A 39 -13.64 7.41 0.64
CA ASN A 39 -13.03 7.98 -0.57
C ASN A 39 -11.85 8.93 -0.26
N ASP A 40 -11.54 9.15 1.00
CA ASP A 40 -10.49 10.07 1.44
C ASP A 40 -9.15 9.37 1.62
N THR A 41 -9.18 8.10 2.03
CA THR A 41 -7.98 7.35 2.40
C THR A 41 -7.90 6.04 1.62
N LEU A 42 -6.76 5.84 0.96
CA LEU A 42 -6.42 4.55 0.37
C LEU A 42 -5.73 3.73 1.47
N THR A 43 -6.30 2.58 1.81
CA THR A 43 -5.79 1.74 2.89
C THR A 43 -5.22 0.44 2.35
N LEU A 44 -3.91 0.25 2.55
CA LEU A 44 -3.22 -1.01 2.31
C LEU A 44 -3.21 -1.77 3.65
N PHE A 45 -3.96 -2.88 3.70
CA PHE A 45 -4.07 -3.68 4.92
C PHE A 45 -2.91 -4.65 5.08
N GLY A 46 -2.43 -5.20 3.97
CA GLY A 46 -1.33 -6.14 4.02
C GLY A 46 -0.54 -6.16 2.72
N ILE A 47 0.75 -6.40 2.86
CA ILE A 47 1.67 -6.61 1.75
C ILE A 47 2.51 -7.84 2.10
N TYR A 48 2.46 -8.84 1.22
CA TYR A 48 3.25 -10.04 1.37
C TYR A 48 4.02 -10.30 0.09
N ILE A 49 5.33 -10.42 0.22
CA ILE A 49 6.21 -10.75 -0.90
C ILE A 49 6.86 -12.09 -0.58
N ARG A 50 6.77 -13.03 -1.52
CA ARG A 50 7.38 -14.36 -1.34
C ARG A 50 8.88 -14.21 -1.07
N PRO A 51 9.46 -15.05 -0.20
CA PRO A 51 10.86 -14.90 0.22
C PRO A 51 11.85 -14.81 -0.95
N GLU A 52 11.59 -15.51 -2.05
CA GLU A 52 12.47 -15.51 -3.23
C GLU A 52 12.60 -14.13 -3.88
N TYR A 53 11.63 -13.24 -3.67
CA TYR A 53 11.56 -11.94 -4.33
C TYR A 53 11.82 -10.75 -3.42
N ARG A 54 12.07 -10.99 -2.13
CA ARG A 54 12.15 -9.92 -1.13
C ARG A 54 13.34 -8.98 -1.32
N GLN A 55 14.41 -9.42 -1.96
CA GLN A 55 15.61 -8.62 -2.12
C GLN A 55 15.59 -7.71 -3.35
N GLN A 56 14.48 -7.66 -4.08
CA GLN A 56 14.35 -6.89 -5.31
C GLN A 56 13.73 -5.51 -5.10
N ARG A 57 13.71 -5.02 -3.87
CA ARG A 57 13.10 -3.72 -3.51
C ARG A 57 11.64 -3.61 -3.94
N LEU A 58 10.93 -4.74 -4.00
CA LEU A 58 9.54 -4.71 -4.43
C LEU A 58 8.64 -3.90 -3.50
N CYS A 59 8.86 -4.01 -2.19
CA CYS A 59 8.07 -3.25 -1.22
C CYS A 59 8.20 -1.76 -1.44
N GLU A 60 9.43 -1.27 -1.62
CA GLU A 60 9.69 0.15 -1.89
C GLU A 60 9.01 0.59 -3.18
N ASN A 61 9.17 -0.20 -4.24
CA ASN A 61 8.59 0.13 -5.54
C ASN A 61 7.06 0.11 -5.50
N ILE A 62 6.46 -0.82 -4.76
CA ILE A 62 5.01 -0.88 -4.58
C ILE A 62 4.51 0.38 -3.88
N LEU A 63 5.16 0.79 -2.80
CA LEU A 63 4.75 1.98 -2.05
C LEU A 63 4.91 3.25 -2.88
N HIS A 64 6.02 3.38 -3.62
CA HIS A 64 6.23 4.52 -4.52
C HIS A 64 5.13 4.58 -5.58
N TYR A 65 4.82 3.45 -6.18
CA TYR A 65 3.78 3.39 -7.21
C TYR A 65 2.40 3.73 -6.65
N LEU A 66 2.06 3.21 -5.47
CA LEU A 66 0.80 3.53 -4.78
C LEU A 66 0.68 5.03 -4.53
N ILE A 67 1.74 5.64 -4.01
CA ILE A 67 1.76 7.08 -3.73
C ILE A 67 1.55 7.87 -5.02
N ASP A 68 2.31 7.55 -6.07
CA ASP A 68 2.24 8.29 -7.32
C ASP A 68 0.86 8.18 -7.98
N LYS A 69 0.25 7.00 -7.93
CA LYS A 69 -1.05 6.78 -8.57
C LYS A 69 -2.21 7.30 -7.77
N SER A 70 -2.11 7.36 -6.45
CA SER A 70 -3.22 7.74 -5.58
C SER A 70 -3.23 9.20 -5.16
N GLU A 71 -2.14 9.94 -5.36
CA GLU A 71 -1.99 11.29 -4.82
C GLU A 71 -3.03 12.30 -5.35
N ASN A 72 -3.61 12.06 -6.53
CA ASN A 72 -4.64 12.94 -7.08
C ASN A 72 -6.05 12.54 -6.67
N GLU A 73 -6.25 11.34 -6.15
CA GLU A 73 -7.57 10.78 -5.84
C GLU A 73 -7.85 10.70 -4.34
N PHE A 74 -6.80 10.57 -3.53
CA PHE A 74 -6.92 10.40 -2.09
C PHE A 74 -6.09 11.45 -1.36
N ASN A 75 -6.50 11.75 -0.12
CA ASN A 75 -5.73 12.65 0.74
C ASN A 75 -4.66 11.91 1.53
N TYR A 76 -4.91 10.64 1.85
CA TYR A 76 -4.02 9.84 2.69
C TYR A 76 -3.83 8.43 2.15
N LEU A 77 -2.63 7.89 2.34
CA LEU A 77 -2.34 6.47 2.20
C LEU A 77 -2.07 5.90 3.59
N CYS A 78 -2.85 4.93 3.99
CA CYS A 78 -2.71 4.26 5.28
C CYS A 78 -2.20 2.84 5.07
N VAL A 79 -1.18 2.43 5.84
CA VAL A 79 -0.70 1.04 5.88
C VAL A 79 -1.05 0.48 7.25
N GLN A 80 -1.98 -0.46 7.29
CA GLN A 80 -2.52 -1.04 8.52
C GLN A 80 -1.90 -2.41 8.81
N ASP A 81 -2.14 -2.88 10.04
CA ASP A 81 -1.85 -4.25 10.48
C ASP A 81 -0.42 -4.68 10.17
N VAL A 82 0.54 -3.81 10.47
CA VAL A 82 1.95 -4.07 10.21
C VAL A 82 2.51 -4.97 11.30
N LEU A 83 2.42 -6.28 11.07
CA LEU A 83 2.91 -7.29 12.01
C LEU A 83 4.37 -7.65 11.79
N SER A 84 4.89 -7.44 10.58
CA SER A 84 6.29 -7.69 10.25
C SER A 84 7.17 -6.61 10.86
N LYS A 85 8.13 -7.03 11.68
CA LYS A 85 9.11 -6.11 12.27
C LYS A 85 9.93 -5.41 11.18
N ILE A 86 10.28 -6.13 10.12
CA ILE A 86 11.06 -5.58 9.00
C ILE A 86 10.27 -4.47 8.30
N LEU A 87 9.01 -4.73 7.99
CA LEU A 87 8.16 -3.72 7.37
C LEU A 87 7.92 -2.54 8.30
N TYR A 88 7.68 -2.80 9.58
CA TYR A 88 7.50 -1.74 10.58
C TYR A 88 8.70 -0.80 10.61
N GLU A 89 9.91 -1.35 10.74
CA GLU A 89 11.13 -0.55 10.77
C GLU A 89 11.37 0.18 9.44
N TYR A 90 11.04 -0.48 8.33
CA TYR A 90 11.13 0.14 7.01
C TYR A 90 10.23 1.37 6.91
N LEU A 91 8.98 1.26 7.36
CA LEU A 91 8.03 2.39 7.32
C LEU A 91 8.45 3.54 8.21
N LEU A 92 9.10 3.26 9.35
CA LEU A 92 9.64 4.31 10.22
C LEU A 92 10.72 5.15 9.52
N ARG A 93 11.48 4.54 8.61
CA ARG A 93 12.57 5.21 7.89
C ARG A 93 12.18 5.69 6.50
N PHE A 94 10.97 5.36 6.08
CA PHE A 94 10.51 5.69 4.74
C PHE A 94 10.51 7.19 4.51
N ASN A 95 11.05 7.60 3.36
CA ASN A 95 10.99 9.00 2.91
C ASN A 95 10.84 9.00 1.40
N TYR A 96 9.77 9.59 0.91
CA TYR A 96 9.51 9.70 -0.52
C TYR A 96 8.93 11.07 -0.81
N LYS A 97 9.46 11.76 -1.80
CA LYS A 97 9.03 13.13 -2.14
C LYS A 97 9.11 14.10 -0.92
N GLY A 98 10.08 13.87 -0.05
CA GLY A 98 10.27 14.70 1.15
C GLY A 98 9.27 14.46 2.26
N LYS A 99 8.45 13.43 2.17
CA LYS A 99 7.42 13.11 3.16
C LYS A 99 7.68 11.75 3.78
N LYS A 100 7.21 11.59 5.02
CA LYS A 100 7.34 10.37 5.80
C LYS A 100 5.98 9.86 6.24
N PHE A 101 5.91 8.57 6.58
CA PHE A 101 4.74 8.02 7.26
C PHE A 101 4.72 8.51 8.72
N ASN A 102 3.52 8.78 9.22
CA ASN A 102 3.28 9.02 10.65
C ASN A 102 2.69 7.76 11.25
N ASN A 103 3.28 7.27 12.34
CA ASN A 103 2.78 6.11 13.06
C ASN A 103 1.67 6.55 14.02
N THR A 104 0.47 6.04 13.79
CA THR A 104 -0.72 6.37 14.60
C THR A 104 -1.36 5.08 15.11
N LYS A 105 -2.41 5.22 15.92
CA LYS A 105 -3.19 4.06 16.39
C LYS A 105 -3.86 3.31 15.26
N LYS A 106 -4.10 3.97 14.13
CA LYS A 106 -4.73 3.38 12.94
C LYS A 106 -3.74 2.80 11.93
N GLY A 107 -2.45 2.83 12.26
CA GLY A 107 -1.39 2.38 11.37
C GLY A 107 -0.49 3.52 10.92
N PHE A 108 0.26 3.27 9.86
CA PHE A 108 1.15 4.29 9.29
C PHE A 108 0.38 5.10 8.25
N ILE A 109 0.41 6.42 8.38
CA ILE A 109 -0.32 7.33 7.49
C ILE A 109 0.65 8.24 6.76
N TYR A 110 0.52 8.26 5.43
CA TYR A 110 1.27 9.12 4.53
C TYR A 110 0.32 10.14 3.92
N LYS A 111 0.64 11.42 4.06
CA LYS A 111 -0.18 12.50 3.52
C LYS A 111 0.11 12.69 2.04
N LEU A 112 -0.88 12.40 1.20
CA LEU A 112 -0.76 12.48 -0.26
C LEU A 112 -0.86 13.89 -0.81
N LYS A 113 -1.66 14.73 -0.15
CA LYS A 113 -1.90 16.11 -0.60
C LYS A 113 -1.43 17.15 0.40
#